data_3a66494f4ff48cce63fa976acd0730f1
#
_entry.id   3a66494f4ff48cce63fa976acd0730f1
#
_cell.length_a   1.000
_cell.length_b   1.000
_cell.length_c   1.000
_cell.angle_alpha   90.00
_cell.angle_beta   90.00
_cell.angle_gamma   90.00
#
_symmetry.space_group_name_H-M   'P 1'
#
loop_
_entity.id
_entity.type
_entity.pdbx_description
1 polymer ?
#
loop_
_entity_poly.entity_id
_entity_poly.type
_entity_poly.pdbx_seq_one_letter_code
_entity_poly.pdbx_strand_id
1 'polypeptide(L)'
;MPHIKNAFIRYRIIDRMIRNRYKPFPSKQEMREACEDALYGDSHGNHICDSTIEKDMFAMRMEHDAPIRYSKSKGGYYYEDPDFSINDIPLSEDELNSIKFALNTLQQFREVPFFQQF
;
A
#
# COMPACT_ATOMS: atom_id res chain seq x y z
N MET A 1 -14.19 -5.85 7.21
CA MET A 1 -13.09 -6.61 7.84
C MET A 1 -11.89 -5.69 8.01
N PRO A 2 -11.31 -5.62 9.22
CA PRO A 2 -10.20 -4.68 9.48
C PRO A 2 -9.01 -4.89 8.54
N HIS A 3 -8.77 -6.14 8.12
CA HIS A 3 -7.68 -6.47 7.21
C HIS A 3 -7.83 -5.77 5.86
N ILE A 4 -9.06 -5.67 5.36
CA ILE A 4 -9.34 -5.12 4.03
C ILE A 4 -9.31 -3.59 4.04
N LYS A 5 -9.63 -2.98 5.19
CA LYS A 5 -9.82 -1.53 5.30
C LYS A 5 -8.66 -0.71 4.78
N ASN A 6 -7.44 -1.12 5.10
CA ASN A 6 -6.23 -0.40 4.72
C ASN A 6 -5.37 -1.17 3.72
N ALA A 7 -5.92 -2.25 3.13
CA ALA A 7 -5.14 -3.14 2.30
C ALA A 7 -4.53 -2.43 1.10
N PHE A 8 -5.29 -1.60 0.42
CA PHE A 8 -4.81 -0.92 -0.79
C PHE A 8 -3.66 0.04 -0.48
N ILE A 9 -3.72 0.70 0.68
CA ILE A 9 -2.62 1.56 1.13
C ILE A 9 -1.37 0.73 1.36
N ARG A 10 -1.50 -0.44 2.00
CA ARG A 10 -0.38 -1.34 2.22
C ARG A 10 0.20 -1.86 0.91
N TYR A 11 -0.65 -2.18 -0.07
CA TYR A 11 -0.18 -2.61 -1.40
C TYR A 11 0.69 -1.55 -2.05
N ARG A 12 0.31 -0.30 -1.95
CA ARG A 12 1.09 0.81 -2.50
C ARG A 12 2.42 0.98 -1.79
N ILE A 13 2.44 0.81 -0.48
CA ILE A 13 3.68 0.90 0.30
C ILE A 13 4.62 -0.25 -0.08
N ILE A 14 4.08 -1.47 -0.15
CA ILE A 14 4.84 -2.66 -0.55
C ILE A 14 5.42 -2.46 -1.96
N ASP A 15 4.59 -2.02 -2.90
CA ASP A 15 5.00 -1.76 -4.28
C ASP A 15 6.15 -0.75 -4.33
N ARG A 16 6.01 0.36 -3.62
CA ARG A 16 7.02 1.41 -3.61
C ARG A 16 8.35 0.90 -3.05
N MET A 17 8.29 0.06 -2.01
CA MET A 17 9.49 -0.50 -1.41
C MET A 17 10.18 -1.49 -2.33
N ILE A 18 9.42 -2.34 -3.01
CA ILE A 18 9.98 -3.31 -3.96
C ILE A 18 10.63 -2.58 -5.13
N ARG A 19 10.05 -1.47 -5.58
CA ARG A 19 10.53 -0.70 -6.72
C ARG A 19 11.62 0.31 -6.39
N ASN A 20 11.98 0.42 -5.11
CA ASN A 20 12.99 1.40 -4.69
C ASN A 20 14.37 0.97 -5.19
N ARG A 21 14.94 1.77 -6.08
CA ARG A 21 16.24 1.49 -6.71
C ARG A 21 17.41 1.66 -5.74
N TYR A 22 17.24 2.49 -4.73
CA TYR A 22 18.30 2.77 -3.76
C TYR A 22 18.35 1.73 -2.65
N LYS A 23 17.22 1.08 -2.36
CA LYS A 23 17.14 0.03 -1.34
C LYS A 23 16.24 -1.07 -1.87
N PRO A 24 16.71 -1.87 -2.83
CA PRO A 24 15.93 -2.97 -3.39
C PRO A 24 15.88 -4.16 -2.44
N PHE A 25 15.01 -5.12 -2.75
CA PHE A 25 14.85 -6.38 -2.02
C PHE A 25 14.45 -6.16 -0.55
N PRO A 26 13.32 -5.46 -0.29
CA PRO A 26 12.85 -5.31 1.09
C PRO A 26 12.47 -6.66 1.67
N SER A 27 12.77 -6.86 2.96
CA SER A 27 12.30 -8.03 3.68
C SER A 27 10.85 -7.85 4.09
N LYS A 28 10.21 -8.96 4.46
CA LYS A 28 8.84 -8.93 4.97
C LYS A 28 8.75 -8.03 6.21
N GLN A 29 9.73 -8.14 7.11
CA GLN A 29 9.76 -7.31 8.31
C GLN A 29 9.87 -5.83 7.96
N GLU A 30 10.74 -5.49 7.02
CA GLU A 30 10.89 -4.08 6.60
C GLU A 30 9.59 -3.54 6.03
N MET A 31 8.90 -4.33 5.22
CA MET A 31 7.61 -3.92 4.66
C MET A 31 6.54 -3.78 5.73
N ARG A 32 6.52 -4.68 6.71
CA ARG A 32 5.61 -4.59 7.86
C ARG A 32 5.85 -3.31 8.65
N GLU A 33 7.11 -3.04 8.96
CA GLU A 33 7.46 -1.84 9.72
C GLU A 33 7.06 -0.56 8.97
N ALA A 34 7.30 -0.51 7.68
CA ALA A 34 6.93 0.65 6.88
C ALA A 34 5.42 0.86 6.84
N CYS A 35 4.65 -0.20 6.67
CA CYS A 35 3.19 -0.12 6.66
C CYS A 35 2.66 0.31 8.03
N GLU A 36 3.18 -0.28 9.08
CA GLU A 36 2.73 0.03 10.44
C GLU A 36 3.05 1.48 10.79
N ASP A 37 4.26 1.92 10.47
CA ASP A 37 4.67 3.30 10.73
C ASP A 37 3.79 4.30 9.97
N ALA A 38 3.49 4.03 8.72
CA ALA A 38 2.68 4.92 7.89
C ALA A 38 1.23 5.01 8.39
N LEU A 39 0.66 3.91 8.86
CA LEU A 39 -0.75 3.84 9.25
C LEU A 39 -0.99 4.13 10.72
N TYR A 40 -0.04 3.84 11.58
CA TYR A 40 -0.22 3.91 13.04
C TYR A 40 0.83 4.76 13.76
N GLY A 41 1.87 5.21 13.06
CA GLY A 41 2.88 6.08 13.65
C GLY A 41 3.96 5.38 14.44
N ASP A 42 3.94 4.05 14.53
CA ASP A 42 5.01 3.27 15.16
C ASP A 42 5.20 1.96 14.41
N SER A 43 6.30 1.28 14.67
CA SER A 43 6.65 0.05 13.97
C SER A 43 7.03 -1.08 14.95
N HIS A 44 6.41 -1.09 16.12
CA HIS A 44 6.73 -2.06 17.17
C HIS A 44 6.03 -3.41 17.03
N GLY A 45 5.18 -3.58 16.03
CA GLY A 45 4.47 -4.84 15.79
C GLY A 45 3.16 -4.97 16.54
N ASN A 46 2.66 -3.89 17.11
CA ASN A 46 1.42 -3.91 17.88
C ASN A 46 0.16 -3.84 17.01
N HIS A 47 0.27 -3.41 15.77
CA HIS A 47 -0.87 -3.16 14.88
C HIS A 47 -0.87 -4.05 13.64
N ILE A 48 0.30 -4.31 13.07
CA ILE A 48 0.44 -5.11 11.85
C ILE A 48 1.49 -6.20 12.11
N CYS A 49 1.12 -7.45 11.84
CA CYS A 49 2.04 -8.58 11.97
C CYS A 49 2.56 -9.03 10.61
N ASP A 50 3.58 -9.88 10.62
CA ASP A 50 4.18 -10.39 9.39
C ASP A 50 3.17 -11.15 8.53
N SER A 51 2.24 -11.87 9.15
CA SER A 51 1.22 -12.61 8.41
C SER A 51 0.31 -11.70 7.61
N THR A 52 0.08 -10.47 8.06
CA THR A 52 -0.70 -9.49 7.31
C THR A 52 0.01 -9.15 6.00
N ILE A 53 1.33 -8.95 6.05
CA ILE A 53 2.12 -8.67 4.84
C ILE A 53 2.13 -9.86 3.90
N GLU A 54 2.23 -11.08 4.43
CA GLU A 54 2.14 -12.30 3.61
C GLU A 54 0.81 -12.38 2.87
N LYS A 55 -0.28 -12.10 3.58
CA LYS A 55 -1.62 -12.07 2.98
C LYS A 55 -1.75 -10.97 1.94
N ASP A 56 -1.16 -9.81 2.21
CA ASP A 56 -1.17 -8.70 1.26
C ASP A 56 -0.43 -9.06 -0.02
N MET A 57 0.77 -9.65 0.09
CA MET A 57 1.52 -10.07 -1.09
C MET A 57 0.78 -11.16 -1.87
N PHE A 58 0.13 -12.08 -1.18
CA PHE A 58 -0.69 -13.11 -1.81
C PHE A 58 -1.83 -12.47 -2.60
N ALA A 59 -2.53 -11.51 -1.99
CA ALA A 59 -3.61 -10.80 -2.65
C ALA A 59 -3.12 -10.01 -3.85
N MET A 60 -1.96 -9.36 -3.74
CA MET A 60 -1.37 -8.63 -4.86
C MET A 60 -1.08 -9.57 -6.03
N ARG A 61 -0.55 -10.77 -5.75
CA ARG A 61 -0.29 -11.77 -6.80
C ARG A 61 -1.57 -12.25 -7.45
N MET A 62 -2.58 -12.57 -6.65
CA MET A 62 -3.80 -13.22 -7.14
C MET A 62 -4.80 -12.26 -7.76
N GLU A 63 -4.93 -11.06 -7.19
CA GLU A 63 -5.93 -10.10 -7.61
C GLU A 63 -5.38 -9.07 -8.61
N HIS A 64 -4.09 -8.80 -8.56
CA HIS A 64 -3.47 -7.75 -9.37
C HIS A 64 -2.31 -8.26 -10.24
N ASP A 65 -2.11 -9.56 -10.29
CA ASP A 65 -1.05 -10.19 -11.11
C ASP A 65 0.34 -9.67 -10.80
N ALA A 66 0.58 -9.21 -9.58
CA ALA A 66 1.87 -8.71 -9.18
C ALA A 66 2.91 -9.85 -9.19
N PRO A 67 3.99 -9.74 -9.97
CA PRO A 67 4.98 -10.82 -10.09
C PRO A 67 6.00 -10.78 -8.95
N ILE A 68 5.53 -10.88 -7.71
CA ILE A 68 6.37 -10.81 -6.52
C ILE A 68 7.09 -12.16 -6.32
N ARG A 69 8.40 -12.09 -6.20
CA ARG A 69 9.27 -13.24 -5.94
C ARG A 69 10.17 -12.97 -4.74
N TYR A 70 10.67 -14.01 -4.11
CA TYR A 70 11.61 -13.89 -3.00
C TYR A 70 13.01 -14.29 -3.47
N SER A 71 14.01 -13.46 -3.16
CA SER A 71 15.40 -13.76 -3.45
C SER A 71 16.10 -14.23 -2.19
N LYS A 72 16.52 -15.50 -2.16
CA LYS A 72 17.27 -16.04 -1.02
C LYS A 72 18.63 -15.38 -0.87
N SER A 73 19.28 -15.08 -1.99
CA SER A 73 20.61 -14.47 -1.95
C SER A 73 20.58 -13.03 -1.46
N LYS A 74 19.51 -12.29 -1.76
CA LYS A 74 19.38 -10.90 -1.37
C LYS A 74 18.58 -10.72 -0.07
N GLY A 75 17.87 -11.76 0.36
CA GLY A 75 17.09 -11.73 1.59
C GLY A 75 15.84 -10.88 1.52
N GLY A 76 15.26 -10.68 0.35
CA GLY A 76 14.10 -9.84 0.21
C GLY A 76 13.30 -10.10 -1.05
N TYR A 77 12.24 -9.34 -1.23
CA TYR A 77 11.27 -9.52 -2.30
C TYR A 77 11.57 -8.59 -3.48
N TYR A 78 11.16 -9.01 -4.67
CA TYR A 78 11.35 -8.24 -5.90
C TYR A 78 10.25 -8.59 -6.88
N TYR A 79 10.09 -7.76 -7.92
CA TYR A 79 9.22 -8.06 -9.03
C TYR A 79 10.01 -8.77 -10.12
N GLU A 80 9.51 -9.91 -10.57
CA GLU A 80 10.12 -10.64 -11.71
C GLU A 80 10.09 -9.77 -12.97
N ASP A 81 9.02 -8.97 -13.13
CA ASP A 81 8.94 -7.97 -14.19
C ASP A 81 9.31 -6.62 -13.58
N PRO A 82 10.47 -6.04 -13.92
CA PRO A 82 10.91 -4.78 -13.31
C PRO A 82 10.05 -3.57 -13.70
N ASP A 83 9.22 -3.70 -14.73
CA ASP A 83 8.35 -2.61 -15.16
C ASP A 83 6.98 -2.65 -14.47
N PHE A 84 6.69 -3.67 -13.70
CA PHE A 84 5.41 -3.76 -13.00
C PHE A 84 5.27 -2.67 -11.94
N SER A 85 4.07 -2.10 -11.83
CA SER A 85 3.70 -1.19 -10.75
C SER A 85 2.22 -1.37 -10.42
N ILE A 86 1.91 -1.41 -9.13
CA ILE A 86 0.52 -1.46 -8.67
C ILE A 86 -0.24 -0.19 -9.07
N ASN A 87 0.48 0.92 -9.26
CA ASN A 87 -0.12 2.20 -9.66
C ASN A 87 -0.64 2.18 -11.09
N ASP A 88 -0.20 1.24 -11.91
CA ASP A 88 -0.66 1.09 -13.30
C ASP A 88 -1.91 0.22 -13.41
N ILE A 89 -2.38 -0.33 -12.30
CA ILE A 89 -3.57 -1.17 -12.27
C ILE A 89 -4.79 -0.27 -12.17
N PRO A 90 -5.80 -0.43 -13.07
CA PRO A 90 -7.02 0.37 -12.98
C PRO A 90 -7.72 0.13 -11.65
N LEU A 91 -8.25 1.21 -11.08
CA LEU A 91 -9.04 1.12 -9.87
C LEU A 91 -10.36 0.40 -10.17
N SER A 92 -10.83 -0.39 -9.21
CA SER A 92 -12.17 -0.95 -9.29
C SER A 92 -13.20 0.16 -9.19
N GLU A 93 -14.43 -0.13 -9.62
CA GLU A 93 -15.51 0.85 -9.55
C GLU A 93 -15.74 1.34 -8.13
N ASP A 94 -15.70 0.40 -7.15
CA ASP A 94 -15.89 0.75 -5.74
C ASP A 94 -14.76 1.64 -5.23
N GLU A 95 -13.52 1.32 -5.59
CA GLU A 95 -12.37 2.14 -5.21
C GLU A 95 -12.46 3.54 -5.80
N LEU A 96 -12.84 3.62 -7.08
CA LEU A 96 -12.99 4.90 -7.76
C LEU A 96 -14.09 5.73 -7.10
N ASN A 97 -15.23 5.12 -6.76
CA ASN A 97 -16.32 5.80 -6.09
C ASN A 97 -15.91 6.31 -4.72
N SER A 98 -15.10 5.54 -3.98
CA SER A 98 -14.57 5.96 -2.69
C SER A 98 -13.69 7.19 -2.82
N ILE A 99 -12.84 7.23 -3.84
CA ILE A 99 -11.97 8.38 -4.09
C ILE A 99 -12.82 9.60 -4.47
N LYS A 100 -13.81 9.42 -5.34
CA LYS A 100 -14.70 10.51 -5.72
C LYS A 100 -15.45 11.08 -4.53
N PHE A 101 -15.95 10.21 -3.65
CA PHE A 101 -16.64 10.64 -2.44
C PHE A 101 -15.71 11.47 -1.55
N ALA A 102 -14.47 11.01 -1.33
CA ALA A 102 -13.50 11.72 -0.51
C ALA A 102 -13.18 13.09 -1.10
N LEU A 103 -13.00 13.17 -2.41
CA LEU A 103 -12.72 14.45 -3.08
C LEU A 103 -13.89 15.41 -2.95
N ASN A 104 -15.12 14.91 -3.12
CA ASN A 104 -16.32 15.74 -2.96
C ASN A 104 -16.45 16.27 -1.53
N THR A 105 -16.15 15.42 -0.55
CA THR A 105 -16.18 15.81 0.85
C THR A 105 -15.19 16.94 1.14
N LEU A 106 -13.97 16.81 0.63
CA LEU A 106 -12.95 17.85 0.78
C LEU A 106 -13.37 19.15 0.10
N GLN A 107 -13.97 19.05 -1.08
CA GLN A 107 -14.44 20.22 -1.81
C GLN A 107 -15.54 20.94 -1.03
N GLN A 108 -16.47 20.20 -0.42
CA GLN A 108 -17.52 20.79 0.42
C GLN A 108 -16.93 21.57 1.60
N PHE A 109 -15.88 21.03 2.22
CA PHE A 109 -15.19 21.74 3.29
C PHE A 109 -14.58 23.05 2.82
N ARG A 110 -14.06 23.08 1.59
CA ARG A 110 -13.49 24.30 1.01
C ARG A 110 -14.54 25.38 0.79
N GLU A 111 -15.77 25.00 0.55
CA GLU A 111 -16.88 25.94 0.30
C GLU A 111 -17.49 26.48 1.59
N VAL A 112 -17.13 25.91 2.73
CA VAL A 112 -17.60 26.42 4.02
C VAL A 112 -16.92 27.75 4.30
N PRO A 113 -17.67 28.82 4.66
CA PRO A 113 -17.07 30.15 4.88
C PRO A 113 -15.91 30.16 5.86
N PHE A 114 -15.95 29.30 6.87
CA PHE A 114 -14.88 29.15 7.84
C PHE A 114 -13.53 28.85 7.16
N PHE A 115 -13.54 27.98 6.16
CA PHE A 115 -12.33 27.61 5.44
C PHE A 115 -11.90 28.65 4.41
N GLN A 116 -12.85 29.43 3.91
CA GLN A 116 -12.54 30.46 2.93
C GLN A 116 -11.80 31.65 3.53
N GLN A 117 -11.86 31.79 4.85
CA GLN A 117 -11.15 32.86 5.54
C GLN A 117 -9.68 32.60 5.75
N PHE A 118 -9.25 31.40 5.48
CA PHE A 118 -7.85 30.99 5.59
C PHE A 118 -7.20 30.91 4.22
#